data_7558234f07679e6d0852c43701c7f490
#
_entry.id   7558234f07679e6d0852c43701c7f490
#
_cell.length_a   1.000
_cell.length_b   1.000
_cell.length_c   1.000
_cell.angle_alpha   90.00
_cell.angle_beta   90.00
_cell.angle_gamma   90.00
#
_symmetry.space_group_name_H-M   'P 1'
#
loop_
_entity.id
_entity.type
_entity.pdbx_description
1 polymer ?
#
loop_
_entity_poly.entity_id
_entity_poly.type
_entity_poly.pdbx_seq_one_letter_code
_entity_poly.pdbx_strand_id
1 'polypeptide(L)'
;MESAWRSLLTAILVSVPAWAQEASSPEATSQEASASPAEPTLIAEALPVNPGAVTRPASTRSPDAPPEEPKPKIEPLGESLSAAEERPPQREVRVFGRVFARARADERTDYARTLSIPSARVGVGASFKHLEAEVTGDLSSKNILKDAFVRLANGQKSLRLYAGQFKAPFLERTLESSWDLPLVSRGLVEDYLTETHQLGGRRLGMMGEVRLKGAWNLRISGGLFEGSEDELGKRTSEDAAARVSVRPFKALTVGVSSYMVQVMEGIPRHAVAADALVKLGALHVSGEFVRGQLALGPFTAQLGLLSYELPISQEWALQPVAGVEALQLRGDVSGRGWTTVGGINILFSDFFKAQLQAERGLRPGDEVPGTELSLQLATRF
;
A
#
# COMPACT_ATOMS: atom_id res chain seq x y z
N MET A 1 30.76 7.76 -16.31
CA MET A 1 29.52 7.35 -15.60
C MET A 1 28.47 8.46 -15.47
N GLU A 2 28.86 9.74 -15.45
CA GLU A 2 27.90 10.87 -15.36
C GLU A 2 27.02 11.10 -16.61
N SER A 3 27.48 10.79 -17.82
CA SER A 3 26.72 11.00 -19.04
C SER A 3 25.52 10.06 -19.22
N ALA A 4 25.58 8.86 -18.68
CA ALA A 4 24.49 7.88 -18.75
C ALA A 4 23.28 8.25 -17.88
N TRP A 5 23.50 8.98 -16.79
CA TRP A 5 22.47 9.41 -15.86
C TRP A 5 21.60 10.56 -16.40
N ARG A 6 22.20 11.47 -17.17
CA ARG A 6 21.46 12.59 -17.81
C ARG A 6 20.47 12.08 -18.86
N SER A 7 20.82 11.05 -19.61
CA SER A 7 19.93 10.46 -20.62
C SER A 7 18.76 9.69 -20.01
N LEU A 8 18.94 9.06 -18.85
CA LEU A 8 17.88 8.31 -18.17
C LEU A 8 16.84 9.24 -17.52
N LEU A 9 17.27 10.35 -16.92
CA LEU A 9 16.38 11.36 -16.34
C LEU A 9 15.55 12.08 -17.42
N THR A 10 16.12 12.33 -18.58
CA THR A 10 15.39 12.96 -19.69
C THR A 10 14.33 12.03 -20.29
N ALA A 11 14.56 10.72 -20.31
CA ALA A 11 13.60 9.74 -20.80
C ALA A 11 12.37 9.57 -19.87
N ILE A 12 12.53 9.79 -18.58
CA ILE A 12 11.42 9.69 -17.61
C ILE A 12 10.55 10.94 -17.61
N LEU A 13 11.11 12.11 -17.93
CA LEU A 13 10.42 13.41 -17.92
C LEU A 13 9.67 13.75 -19.23
N VAL A 14 9.98 13.06 -20.34
CA VAL A 14 9.44 13.40 -21.68
C VAL A 14 8.21 12.57 -22.08
N SER A 15 7.77 11.61 -21.29
CA SER A 15 6.59 10.79 -21.61
C SER A 15 5.27 11.34 -21.07
N VAL A 16 5.06 12.65 -21.05
CA VAL A 16 3.70 13.20 -20.93
C VAL A 16 3.06 13.08 -22.31
N PRO A 17 2.06 12.24 -22.51
CA PRO A 17 1.47 12.06 -23.84
C PRO A 17 0.79 13.35 -24.30
N ALA A 18 1.02 13.75 -25.53
CA ALA A 18 0.57 14.98 -26.16
C ALA A 18 -0.97 15.20 -26.20
N TRP A 19 -1.76 14.23 -25.81
CA TRP A 19 -3.23 14.29 -25.76
C TRP A 19 -3.80 15.09 -24.58
N ALA A 20 -2.99 15.51 -23.61
CA ALA A 20 -3.43 16.31 -22.47
C ALA A 20 -3.75 17.78 -22.83
N GLN A 21 -3.50 18.21 -24.06
CA GLN A 21 -3.66 19.61 -24.49
C GLN A 21 -4.92 19.92 -25.31
N GLU A 22 -5.74 18.93 -25.70
CA GLU A 22 -6.92 19.17 -26.55
C GLU A 22 -8.26 18.92 -25.83
N ALA A 23 -8.56 19.66 -24.78
CA ALA A 23 -9.91 19.63 -24.21
C ALA A 23 -10.32 21.00 -23.66
N SER A 24 -10.65 21.91 -24.58
CA SER A 24 -11.44 23.09 -24.24
C SER A 24 -12.40 23.42 -25.37
N SER A 25 -13.67 23.03 -25.21
CA SER A 25 -14.86 23.76 -25.68
C SER A 25 -16.13 23.12 -25.15
N PRO A 26 -17.06 23.90 -24.62
CA PRO A 26 -18.27 23.39 -23.98
C PRO A 26 -19.49 23.48 -24.90
N GLU A 27 -20.36 22.49 -24.86
CA GLU A 27 -21.75 22.67 -25.23
C GLU A 27 -22.65 22.07 -24.15
N ALA A 28 -23.54 22.91 -23.67
CA ALA A 28 -24.50 22.65 -22.61
C ALA A 28 -25.75 21.99 -23.14
N THR A 29 -26.28 20.99 -22.45
CA THR A 29 -27.74 20.73 -22.46
C THR A 29 -28.15 20.06 -21.14
N SER A 30 -29.07 20.72 -20.46
CA SER A 30 -29.72 20.36 -19.20
C SER A 30 -30.76 19.26 -19.37
N GLN A 31 -30.82 18.32 -18.39
CA GLN A 31 -32.08 17.69 -17.99
C GLN A 31 -32.07 17.25 -16.53
N GLU A 32 -33.06 17.73 -15.78
CA GLU A 32 -33.39 17.44 -14.40
C GLU A 32 -33.92 16.01 -14.22
N ALA A 33 -33.54 15.35 -13.16
CA ALA A 33 -34.37 14.31 -12.53
C ALA A 33 -34.08 14.24 -11.01
N SER A 34 -35.14 14.61 -10.29
CA SER A 34 -35.31 14.59 -8.84
C SER A 34 -35.36 13.17 -8.27
N ALA A 35 -34.58 12.89 -7.22
CA ALA A 35 -34.91 11.85 -6.25
C ALA A 35 -34.29 12.19 -4.88
N SER A 36 -35.16 12.35 -3.89
CA SER A 36 -34.87 12.62 -2.49
C SER A 36 -34.43 11.35 -1.76
N PRO A 37 -33.40 11.37 -0.92
CA PRO A 37 -33.11 10.28 0.00
C PRO A 37 -33.55 10.58 1.43
N ALA A 38 -34.09 9.54 2.07
CA ALA A 38 -34.53 9.50 3.46
C ALA A 38 -33.37 9.63 4.46
N GLU A 39 -33.57 10.36 5.53
CA GLU A 39 -32.69 10.53 6.68
C GLU A 39 -32.64 9.28 7.58
N PRO A 40 -31.50 8.89 8.12
CA PRO A 40 -31.44 7.98 9.26
C PRO A 40 -31.32 8.74 10.58
N THR A 41 -32.25 8.46 11.45
CA THR A 41 -32.33 8.94 12.86
C THR A 41 -31.20 8.34 13.69
N LEU A 42 -30.32 9.17 14.27
CA LEU A 42 -29.30 8.80 15.24
C LEU A 42 -29.91 8.85 16.65
N ILE A 43 -29.92 7.69 17.33
CA ILE A 43 -30.16 7.60 18.78
C ILE A 43 -28.79 7.55 19.44
N ALA A 44 -28.45 8.59 20.19
CA ALA A 44 -27.27 8.65 21.04
C ALA A 44 -27.63 8.18 22.45
N GLU A 45 -27.05 7.05 22.86
CA GLU A 45 -27.14 6.57 24.24
C GLU A 45 -25.77 6.80 24.93
N ALA A 46 -25.78 7.62 25.96
CA ALA A 46 -24.61 8.03 26.73
C ALA A 46 -24.31 7.01 27.83
N LEU A 47 -23.07 6.50 27.88
CA LEU A 47 -22.56 5.70 29.00
C LEU A 47 -21.75 6.57 29.98
N PRO A 48 -21.81 6.32 31.29
CA PRO A 48 -21.19 7.16 32.29
C PRO A 48 -19.68 6.89 32.47
N VAL A 49 -18.94 7.98 32.59
CA VAL A 49 -17.51 8.02 32.89
C VAL A 49 -17.29 7.85 34.36
N ASN A 50 -16.45 6.89 34.78
CA ASN A 50 -16.00 6.71 36.14
C ASN A 50 -14.57 7.23 36.33
N PRO A 51 -14.28 8.23 37.17
CA PRO A 51 -12.95 8.73 37.43
C PRO A 51 -12.30 8.02 38.62
N GLY A 52 -11.40 7.07 38.38
CA GLY A 52 -10.52 6.47 39.35
C GLY A 52 -9.10 7.01 39.24
N ALA A 53 -8.75 7.95 40.10
CA ALA A 53 -7.40 8.47 40.23
C ALA A 53 -6.51 7.44 40.97
N VAL A 54 -5.41 7.03 40.33
CA VAL A 54 -4.32 6.28 40.98
C VAL A 54 -3.08 7.18 41.00
N THR A 55 -2.80 7.71 42.18
CA THR A 55 -1.56 8.41 42.53
C THR A 55 -0.41 7.41 42.69
N ARG A 56 0.68 7.65 41.90
CA ARG A 56 1.97 6.97 42.09
C ARG A 56 2.87 7.79 43.01
N PRO A 57 3.59 7.19 43.96
CA PRO A 57 4.56 7.89 44.80
C PRO A 57 5.87 8.12 44.05
N ALA A 58 6.45 9.31 44.20
CA ALA A 58 7.73 9.73 43.70
C ALA A 58 8.87 8.96 44.42
N SER A 59 9.78 8.38 43.60
CA SER A 59 11.05 7.83 44.09
C SER A 59 12.12 8.92 44.09
N THR A 60 12.51 9.31 45.28
CA THR A 60 13.67 10.19 45.57
C THR A 60 14.97 9.44 45.30
N ARG A 61 15.74 9.91 44.33
CA ARG A 61 17.12 9.45 44.05
C ARG A 61 18.11 10.44 44.69
N SER A 62 18.95 9.91 45.57
CA SER A 62 20.04 10.64 46.25
C SER A 62 21.20 10.88 45.28
N PRO A 63 21.84 12.07 45.25
CA PRO A 63 23.06 12.29 44.52
C PRO A 63 24.27 12.02 45.41
N ASP A 64 25.28 11.40 44.89
CA ASP A 64 26.68 11.31 45.27
C ASP A 64 27.23 9.88 45.30
N ALA A 65 27.89 9.53 44.19
CA ALA A 65 29.01 8.58 44.19
C ALA A 65 29.92 8.92 42.97
N PRO A 66 31.25 9.00 43.16
CA PRO A 66 32.18 9.34 42.07
C PRO A 66 32.37 8.17 41.10
N PRO A 67 32.77 8.45 39.85
CA PRO A 67 32.93 7.42 38.81
C PRO A 67 34.16 6.54 39.08
N GLU A 68 33.97 5.23 39.17
CA GLU A 68 35.07 4.25 39.13
C GLU A 68 35.62 4.10 37.72
N GLU A 69 36.92 4.24 37.57
CA GLU A 69 37.67 3.95 36.35
C GLU A 69 37.61 2.45 35.99
N PRO A 70 37.43 2.08 34.71
CA PRO A 70 37.43 0.68 34.31
C PRO A 70 38.86 0.13 34.28
N LYS A 71 39.12 -0.84 35.15
CA LYS A 71 40.36 -1.67 35.09
C LYS A 71 40.34 -2.55 33.84
N PRO A 72 41.47 -2.68 33.11
CA PRO A 72 41.57 -3.56 31.95
C PRO A 72 41.43 -5.02 32.38
N LYS A 73 40.39 -5.71 31.93
CA LYS A 73 40.26 -7.17 32.01
C LYS A 73 41.17 -7.83 31.00
N ILE A 74 42.25 -8.44 31.48
CA ILE A 74 43.02 -9.38 30.68
C ILE A 74 42.23 -10.70 30.65
N GLU A 75 41.67 -11.01 29.47
CA GLU A 75 41.05 -12.31 29.23
C GLU A 75 42.17 -13.37 28.93
N PRO A 76 42.13 -14.54 29.60
CA PRO A 76 43.06 -15.63 29.26
C PRO A 76 42.64 -16.23 27.91
N LEU A 77 43.64 -16.31 27.00
CA LEU A 77 43.55 -17.06 25.76
C LEU A 77 43.53 -18.55 26.08
N GLY A 78 42.41 -19.20 25.92
CA GLY A 78 42.34 -20.65 26.03
C GLY A 78 41.00 -21.14 26.57
N GLU A 79 40.38 -22.00 25.75
CA GLU A 79 39.16 -22.76 26.06
C GLU A 79 37.84 -21.97 25.92
N SER A 80 37.05 -22.22 24.91
CA SER A 80 36.35 -23.47 24.68
C SER A 80 35.59 -23.46 23.38
N LEU A 81 35.78 -24.46 22.58
CA LEU A 81 34.75 -25.01 21.72
C LEU A 81 33.65 -25.61 22.64
N SER A 82 33.05 -24.80 23.51
CA SER A 82 31.84 -25.20 24.20
C SER A 82 30.67 -25.02 23.27
N ALA A 83 29.98 -26.14 23.06
CA ALA A 83 28.73 -26.28 22.36
C ALA A 83 27.96 -24.94 22.36
N ALA A 84 27.70 -24.43 21.17
CA ALA A 84 26.75 -23.34 20.99
C ALA A 84 25.46 -23.80 21.68
N GLU A 85 25.20 -23.31 22.86
CA GLU A 85 23.95 -23.50 23.59
C GLU A 85 22.89 -23.03 22.63
N GLU A 86 22.23 -23.96 21.94
CA GLU A 86 21.10 -23.67 21.09
C GLU A 86 20.07 -23.01 21.98
N ARG A 87 20.01 -21.69 21.98
CA ARG A 87 18.96 -20.96 22.66
C ARG A 87 17.64 -21.54 22.18
N PRO A 88 16.74 -21.95 23.08
CA PRO A 88 15.46 -22.52 22.66
C PRO A 88 14.82 -21.53 21.69
N PRO A 89 14.25 -22.01 20.60
CA PRO A 89 13.67 -21.17 19.58
C PRO A 89 12.63 -20.26 20.22
N GLN A 90 12.90 -18.95 20.19
CA GLN A 90 12.01 -17.96 20.80
C GLN A 90 10.72 -17.91 20.01
N ARG A 91 9.61 -18.06 20.72
CA ARG A 91 8.28 -17.75 20.19
C ARG A 91 8.10 -16.25 20.33
N GLU A 92 7.80 -15.61 19.24
CA GLU A 92 7.52 -14.18 19.19
C GLU A 92 6.06 -13.99 18.82
N VAL A 93 5.34 -13.21 19.63
CA VAL A 93 3.98 -12.76 19.33
C VAL A 93 4.02 -11.24 19.31
N ARG A 94 3.51 -10.63 18.27
CA ARG A 94 3.41 -9.19 18.12
C ARG A 94 1.96 -8.79 17.89
N VAL A 95 1.53 -7.73 18.53
CA VAL A 95 0.27 -7.04 18.25
C VAL A 95 0.61 -5.71 17.60
N PHE A 96 -0.09 -5.36 16.58
CA PHE A 96 0.13 -4.13 15.84
C PHE A 96 -1.20 -3.58 15.32
N GLY A 97 -1.24 -2.29 15.05
CA GLY A 97 -2.43 -1.68 14.53
C GLY A 97 -2.20 -0.31 13.93
N ARG A 98 -3.26 0.23 13.32
CA ARG A 98 -3.28 1.58 12.78
C ARG A 98 -4.70 2.10 12.67
N VAL A 99 -4.83 3.42 12.79
CA VAL A 99 -6.08 4.13 12.57
C VAL A 99 -5.84 5.30 11.65
N PHE A 100 -6.71 5.45 10.65
CA PHE A 100 -6.75 6.59 9.74
C PHE A 100 -8.09 7.30 9.94
N ALA A 101 -8.04 8.62 10.15
CA ALA A 101 -9.19 9.50 10.15
C ALA A 101 -9.05 10.48 8.98
N ARG A 102 -10.11 10.65 8.17
CA ARG A 102 -10.05 11.45 6.96
C ARG A 102 -11.23 12.39 6.87
N ALA A 103 -10.93 13.66 6.59
CA ALA A 103 -11.87 14.64 6.11
C ALA A 103 -11.67 14.81 4.60
N ARG A 104 -12.77 14.88 3.84
CA ARG A 104 -12.77 15.01 2.39
C ARG A 104 -13.80 16.05 1.97
N ALA A 105 -13.49 16.81 0.92
CA ALA A 105 -14.42 17.67 0.20
C ALA A 105 -14.23 17.42 -1.31
N ASP A 106 -15.29 17.05 -2.01
CA ASP A 106 -15.27 16.68 -3.44
C ASP A 106 -16.14 17.66 -4.22
N GLU A 107 -15.59 18.26 -5.27
CA GLU A 107 -16.28 19.17 -6.18
C GLU A 107 -17.52 18.52 -6.83
N ARG A 108 -17.46 17.21 -7.13
CA ARG A 108 -18.55 16.43 -7.72
C ARG A 108 -19.81 16.36 -6.83
N THR A 109 -19.64 16.63 -5.55
CA THR A 109 -20.69 16.65 -4.53
C THR A 109 -20.91 18.05 -3.96
N ASP A 110 -20.63 19.10 -4.76
CA ASP A 110 -20.71 20.50 -4.35
C ASP A 110 -19.92 20.79 -3.07
N TYR A 111 -18.73 20.21 -2.97
CA TYR A 111 -17.84 20.28 -1.80
C TYR A 111 -18.48 19.84 -0.48
N ALA A 112 -19.49 18.96 -0.55
CA ALA A 112 -20.02 18.32 0.64
C ALA A 112 -18.88 17.68 1.46
N ARG A 113 -18.81 18.06 2.73
CA ARG A 113 -17.75 17.60 3.63
C ARG A 113 -18.12 16.24 4.19
N THR A 114 -17.22 15.27 4.04
CA THR A 114 -17.36 13.94 4.62
C THR A 114 -16.26 13.67 5.61
N LEU A 115 -16.62 13.09 6.76
CA LEU A 115 -15.68 12.55 7.73
C LEU A 115 -15.78 11.04 7.71
N SER A 116 -14.65 10.36 7.69
CA SER A 116 -14.61 8.90 7.62
C SER A 116 -13.41 8.33 8.37
N ILE A 117 -13.50 7.06 8.72
CA ILE A 117 -12.38 6.26 9.22
C ILE A 117 -12.08 5.21 8.14
N PRO A 118 -11.22 5.53 7.14
CA PRO A 118 -10.97 4.62 6.02
C PRO A 118 -10.19 3.37 6.43
N SER A 119 -9.55 3.35 7.59
CA SER A 119 -8.90 2.16 8.13
C SER A 119 -8.81 2.24 9.66
N ALA A 120 -9.30 1.21 10.33
CA ALA A 120 -9.11 0.94 11.76
C ALA A 120 -8.62 -0.50 11.89
N ARG A 121 -7.33 -0.72 11.60
CA ARG A 121 -6.75 -2.06 11.48
C ARG A 121 -6.07 -2.49 12.76
N VAL A 122 -6.30 -3.73 13.16
CA VAL A 122 -5.59 -4.43 14.21
C VAL A 122 -5.11 -5.79 13.69
N GLY A 123 -3.95 -6.23 14.14
CA GLY A 123 -3.39 -7.50 13.72
C GLY A 123 -2.59 -8.17 14.82
N VAL A 124 -2.51 -9.49 14.72
CA VAL A 124 -1.67 -10.34 15.55
C VAL A 124 -0.80 -11.18 14.63
N GLY A 125 0.50 -11.15 14.87
CA GLY A 125 1.47 -12.00 14.21
C GLY A 125 2.14 -12.92 15.22
N ALA A 126 2.39 -14.16 14.85
CA ALA A 126 3.16 -15.11 15.63
C ALA A 126 4.26 -15.73 14.77
N SER A 127 5.45 -15.88 15.34
CA SER A 127 6.56 -16.55 14.66
C SER A 127 7.19 -17.62 15.57
N PHE A 128 7.52 -18.75 14.98
CA PHE A 128 8.22 -19.86 15.64
C PHE A 128 9.09 -20.63 14.63
N LYS A 129 10.40 -20.56 14.78
CA LYS A 129 11.36 -21.21 13.86
C LYS A 129 11.12 -20.81 12.39
N HIS A 130 10.54 -21.72 11.64
CA HIS A 130 10.25 -21.62 10.22
C HIS A 130 8.81 -21.25 9.90
N LEU A 131 7.97 -21.20 10.92
CA LEU A 131 6.54 -20.95 10.81
C LEU A 131 6.23 -19.52 11.25
N GLU A 132 5.50 -18.81 10.43
CA GLU A 132 4.92 -17.51 10.78
C GLU A 132 3.44 -17.54 10.44
N ALA A 133 2.62 -16.96 11.29
CA ALA A 133 1.19 -16.78 11.07
C ALA A 133 0.82 -15.32 11.34
N GLU A 134 -0.09 -14.79 10.55
CA GLU A 134 -0.58 -13.42 10.72
C GLU A 134 -2.09 -13.37 10.46
N VAL A 135 -2.81 -12.66 11.33
CA VAL A 135 -4.22 -12.34 11.14
C VAL A 135 -4.40 -10.85 11.35
N THR A 136 -5.01 -10.17 10.39
CA THR A 136 -5.34 -8.74 10.48
C THR A 136 -6.80 -8.51 10.15
N GLY A 137 -7.44 -7.65 10.94
CA GLY A 137 -8.79 -7.17 10.72
C GLY A 137 -8.83 -5.66 10.53
N ASP A 138 -9.77 -5.17 9.75
CA ASP A 138 -10.04 -3.74 9.57
C ASP A 138 -11.49 -3.46 9.98
N LEU A 139 -11.67 -2.87 11.15
CA LEU A 139 -12.97 -2.64 11.77
C LEU A 139 -13.81 -1.59 11.04
N SER A 140 -13.19 -0.79 10.16
CA SER A 140 -13.88 0.21 9.34
C SER A 140 -14.42 -0.37 8.02
N SER A 141 -14.09 -1.62 7.71
CA SER A 141 -14.43 -2.25 6.42
C SER A 141 -15.58 -3.23 6.57
N LYS A 142 -16.46 -3.31 5.54
CA LYS A 142 -17.51 -4.34 5.45
C LYS A 142 -16.89 -5.75 5.53
N ASN A 143 -15.78 -5.97 4.84
CA ASN A 143 -14.99 -7.20 4.93
C ASN A 143 -13.91 -7.01 5.98
N ILE A 144 -14.23 -7.38 7.21
CA ILE A 144 -13.35 -7.17 8.37
C ILE A 144 -12.01 -7.89 8.19
N LEU A 145 -12.01 -9.18 7.81
CA LEU A 145 -10.79 -9.95 7.65
C LEU A 145 -9.99 -9.44 6.44
N LYS A 146 -8.76 -8.96 6.69
CA LYS A 146 -7.86 -8.47 5.64
C LYS A 146 -6.80 -9.50 5.28
N ASP A 147 -5.96 -9.85 6.23
CA ASP A 147 -4.93 -10.87 6.01
C ASP A 147 -5.13 -11.98 7.05
N ALA A 148 -5.08 -13.24 6.61
CA ALA A 148 -5.14 -14.42 7.47
C ALA A 148 -4.35 -15.54 6.78
N PHE A 149 -3.07 -15.67 7.11
CA PHE A 149 -2.20 -16.61 6.42
C PHE A 149 -1.19 -17.26 7.36
N VAL A 150 -0.72 -18.41 6.92
CA VAL A 150 0.44 -19.09 7.47
C VAL A 150 1.56 -19.05 6.44
N ARG A 151 2.77 -18.82 6.89
CA ARG A 151 3.98 -18.77 6.07
C ARG A 151 5.01 -19.75 6.60
N LEU A 152 5.46 -20.68 5.75
CA LEU A 152 6.59 -21.56 6.01
C LEU A 152 7.83 -21.00 5.32
N ALA A 153 8.97 -20.98 5.99
CA ALA A 153 10.22 -20.53 5.41
C ALA A 153 11.34 -21.55 5.69
N ASN A 154 12.28 -21.71 4.76
CA ASN A 154 13.49 -22.47 5.06
C ASN A 154 14.40 -21.71 6.04
N GLY A 155 15.43 -22.36 6.59
CA GLY A 155 16.34 -21.77 7.57
C GLY A 155 17.02 -20.46 7.13
N GLN A 156 17.31 -20.31 5.84
CA GLN A 156 17.87 -19.10 5.25
C GLN A 156 16.82 -18.06 4.86
N LYS A 157 15.53 -18.37 5.03
CA LYS A 157 14.38 -17.55 4.58
C LYS A 157 14.43 -17.19 3.08
N SER A 158 15.14 -18.00 2.29
CA SER A 158 15.26 -17.84 0.83
C SER A 158 14.10 -18.47 0.07
N LEU A 159 13.47 -19.50 0.62
CA LEU A 159 12.24 -20.11 0.12
C LEU A 159 11.12 -19.88 1.14
N ARG A 160 9.95 -19.45 0.67
CA ARG A 160 8.77 -19.23 1.49
C ARG A 160 7.53 -19.77 0.77
N LEU A 161 6.67 -20.41 1.53
CA LEU A 161 5.37 -20.86 1.08
C LEU A 161 4.30 -20.18 1.93
N TYR A 162 3.28 -19.67 1.28
CA TYR A 162 2.15 -18.98 1.91
C TYR A 162 0.88 -19.76 1.64
N ALA A 163 0.00 -19.86 2.62
CA ALA A 163 -1.35 -20.38 2.48
C ALA A 163 -2.31 -19.55 3.32
N GLY A 164 -3.46 -19.18 2.75
CA GLY A 164 -4.47 -18.33 3.38
C GLY A 164 -4.81 -17.10 2.56
N GLN A 165 -5.35 -16.07 3.20
CA GLN A 165 -5.74 -14.81 2.58
C GLN A 165 -4.62 -13.78 2.74
N PHE A 166 -4.09 -13.29 1.62
CA PHE A 166 -3.04 -12.28 1.55
C PHE A 166 -3.07 -11.54 0.21
N LYS A 167 -2.22 -10.53 0.06
CA LYS A 167 -2.11 -9.80 -1.22
C LYS A 167 -1.46 -10.69 -2.29
N ALA A 168 -2.15 -10.88 -3.42
CA ALA A 168 -1.58 -11.52 -4.60
C ALA A 168 -0.40 -10.71 -5.15
N PRO A 169 0.64 -11.35 -5.71
CA PRO A 169 1.86 -10.68 -6.16
C PRO A 169 1.66 -9.94 -7.50
N PHE A 170 0.83 -8.91 -7.49
CA PHE A 170 0.50 -8.10 -8.65
C PHE A 170 0.40 -6.62 -8.26
N LEU A 171 0.90 -5.73 -9.09
CA LEU A 171 1.05 -4.28 -8.90
C LEU A 171 1.88 -3.91 -7.66
N GLU A 172 3.00 -3.20 -7.85
CA GLU A 172 3.83 -2.76 -6.71
C GLU A 172 3.07 -1.86 -5.75
N ARG A 173 2.26 -0.95 -6.29
CA ARG A 173 1.41 -0.06 -5.52
C ARG A 173 0.44 -0.82 -4.60
N THR A 174 -0.16 -1.91 -5.07
CA THR A 174 -1.04 -2.77 -4.28
C THR A 174 -0.29 -3.49 -3.16
N LEU A 175 0.95 -3.95 -3.45
CA LEU A 175 1.78 -4.67 -2.48
C LEU A 175 2.29 -3.77 -1.36
N GLU A 176 2.48 -2.49 -1.61
CA GLU A 176 2.94 -1.53 -0.63
C GLU A 176 1.95 -1.43 0.55
N SER A 177 2.48 -1.21 1.76
CA SER A 177 1.64 -0.97 2.93
C SER A 177 0.91 0.37 2.79
N SER A 178 -0.37 0.46 3.18
CA SER A 178 -1.07 1.75 3.17
C SER A 178 -0.46 2.76 4.15
N TRP A 179 0.30 2.30 5.13
CA TRP A 179 1.06 3.19 6.02
C TRP A 179 2.22 3.85 5.26
N ASP A 180 2.91 3.12 4.41
CA ASP A 180 4.11 3.59 3.71
C ASP A 180 3.77 4.43 2.48
N LEU A 181 2.52 4.38 2.02
CA LEU A 181 2.05 5.21 0.91
C LEU A 181 2.19 6.70 1.24
N PRO A 182 2.84 7.49 0.37
CA PRO A 182 2.87 8.94 0.51
C PRO A 182 1.56 9.61 0.10
N LEU A 183 0.69 8.93 -0.64
CA LEU A 183 -0.64 9.41 -1.00
C LEU A 183 -1.70 8.92 -0.01
N VAL A 184 -2.77 9.70 0.11
CA VAL A 184 -3.95 9.39 0.96
C VAL A 184 -4.70 8.16 0.44
N SER A 185 -4.74 7.96 -0.89
CA SER A 185 -5.34 6.80 -1.57
C SER A 185 -4.30 6.04 -2.39
N ARG A 186 -4.67 4.87 -2.88
CA ARG A 186 -3.84 4.11 -3.81
C ARG A 186 -3.93 4.62 -5.24
N GLY A 187 -4.97 5.40 -5.54
CA GLY A 187 -5.18 6.06 -6.79
C GLY A 187 -6.13 5.34 -7.74
N LEU A 188 -6.44 6.04 -8.84
CA LEU A 188 -7.40 5.64 -9.86
C LEU A 188 -7.12 4.25 -10.46
N VAL A 189 -5.86 3.98 -10.80
CA VAL A 189 -5.49 2.74 -11.49
C VAL A 189 -5.66 1.53 -10.60
N GLU A 190 -5.23 1.61 -9.33
CA GLU A 190 -5.37 0.51 -8.38
C GLU A 190 -6.84 0.25 -8.03
N ASP A 191 -7.61 1.31 -7.72
CA ASP A 191 -9.03 1.21 -7.40
C ASP A 191 -9.81 0.58 -8.58
N TYR A 192 -9.54 1.02 -9.81
CA TYR A 192 -10.20 0.49 -11.00
C TYR A 192 -9.84 -0.97 -11.27
N LEU A 193 -8.56 -1.34 -11.22
CA LEU A 193 -8.14 -2.70 -11.53
C LEU A 193 -8.45 -3.68 -10.41
N THR A 194 -8.22 -3.30 -9.15
CA THR A 194 -8.30 -4.21 -8.01
C THR A 194 -9.70 -4.25 -7.39
N GLU A 195 -10.34 -3.10 -7.17
CA GLU A 195 -11.64 -3.06 -6.50
C GLU A 195 -12.79 -3.27 -7.49
N THR A 196 -12.73 -2.63 -8.67
CA THR A 196 -13.81 -2.74 -9.66
C THR A 196 -13.71 -4.03 -10.48
N HIS A 197 -12.51 -4.35 -11.00
CA HIS A 197 -12.31 -5.49 -11.91
C HIS A 197 -11.66 -6.70 -11.24
N GLN A 198 -11.35 -6.62 -9.97
CA GLN A 198 -10.80 -7.72 -9.15
C GLN A 198 -9.51 -8.34 -9.71
N LEU A 199 -8.69 -7.54 -10.41
CA LEU A 199 -7.35 -7.95 -10.82
C LEU A 199 -6.36 -7.67 -9.70
N GLY A 200 -6.03 -8.69 -8.90
CA GLY A 200 -5.12 -8.56 -7.77
C GLY A 200 -5.81 -8.31 -6.43
N GLY A 201 -5.16 -7.54 -5.56
CA GLY A 201 -5.64 -7.29 -4.20
C GLY A 201 -5.45 -8.48 -3.26
N ARG A 202 -6.29 -8.56 -2.22
CA ARG A 202 -6.27 -9.68 -1.26
C ARG A 202 -7.12 -10.82 -1.75
N ARG A 203 -6.51 -12.02 -1.74
CA ARG A 203 -7.15 -13.26 -2.21
C ARG A 203 -6.80 -14.40 -1.29
N LEU A 204 -7.72 -15.35 -1.14
CA LEU A 204 -7.46 -16.65 -0.54
C LEU A 204 -6.69 -17.50 -1.55
N GLY A 205 -5.59 -18.13 -1.12
CA GLY A 205 -4.80 -18.95 -2.04
C GLY A 205 -3.50 -19.48 -1.45
N MET A 206 -2.64 -19.95 -2.35
CA MET A 206 -1.30 -20.45 -2.03
C MET A 206 -0.27 -19.77 -2.94
N MET A 207 0.89 -19.44 -2.39
CA MET A 207 1.97 -18.79 -3.12
C MET A 207 3.33 -19.31 -2.67
N GLY A 208 4.22 -19.52 -3.63
CA GLY A 208 5.64 -19.72 -3.42
C GLY A 208 6.43 -18.42 -3.65
N GLU A 209 7.46 -18.19 -2.85
CA GLU A 209 8.37 -17.08 -3.01
C GLU A 209 9.82 -17.56 -2.86
N VAL A 210 10.66 -17.18 -3.83
CA VAL A 210 12.11 -17.42 -3.80
C VAL A 210 12.81 -16.07 -3.71
N ARG A 211 13.77 -15.95 -2.77
CA ARG A 211 14.63 -14.77 -2.57
C ARG A 211 16.09 -15.18 -2.69
N LEU A 212 16.74 -14.73 -3.71
CA LEU A 212 18.17 -14.96 -3.93
C LEU A 212 18.93 -13.71 -3.48
N LYS A 213 19.60 -13.82 -2.32
CA LYS A 213 20.50 -12.78 -1.79
C LYS A 213 21.81 -12.87 -2.59
N GLY A 214 21.92 -12.10 -3.63
CA GLY A 214 23.11 -12.03 -4.48
C GLY A 214 23.26 -10.64 -5.06
N ALA A 215 23.99 -10.53 -6.17
CA ALA A 215 24.29 -9.23 -6.78
C ALA A 215 23.04 -8.37 -7.09
N TRP A 216 21.88 -8.98 -7.29
CA TRP A 216 20.67 -8.27 -7.69
C TRP A 216 19.46 -8.45 -6.76
N ASN A 217 19.64 -9.11 -5.60
CA ASN A 217 18.52 -9.38 -4.68
C ASN A 217 17.24 -9.82 -5.40
N LEU A 218 17.36 -10.85 -6.24
CA LEU A 218 16.26 -11.36 -7.05
C LEU A 218 15.18 -11.95 -6.16
N ARG A 219 13.93 -11.55 -6.40
CA ARG A 219 12.74 -12.11 -5.77
C ARG A 219 11.78 -12.58 -6.85
N ILE A 220 11.35 -13.83 -6.75
CA ILE A 220 10.35 -14.44 -7.62
C ILE A 220 9.21 -14.93 -6.73
N SER A 221 7.99 -14.59 -7.05
CA SER A 221 6.80 -15.07 -6.37
C SER A 221 5.74 -15.48 -7.39
N GLY A 222 4.97 -16.51 -7.08
CA GLY A 222 3.88 -16.98 -7.92
C GLY A 222 2.91 -17.83 -7.12
N GLY A 223 1.63 -17.72 -7.44
CA GLY A 223 0.58 -18.43 -6.72
C GLY A 223 -0.70 -18.59 -7.49
N LEU A 224 -1.54 -19.46 -6.93
CA LEU A 224 -2.90 -19.73 -7.36
C LEU A 224 -3.85 -19.26 -6.27
N PHE A 225 -4.92 -18.62 -6.68
CA PHE A 225 -5.85 -17.94 -5.79
C PHE A 225 -7.28 -18.32 -6.14
N GLU A 226 -8.12 -18.29 -5.14
CA GLU A 226 -9.55 -18.40 -5.32
C GLU A 226 -10.05 -17.20 -6.13
N GLY A 227 -10.78 -17.49 -7.18
CA GLY A 227 -11.32 -16.49 -8.08
C GLY A 227 -12.62 -15.85 -7.57
N SER A 228 -13.36 -15.28 -8.48
CA SER A 228 -14.66 -14.65 -8.19
C SER A 228 -15.73 -15.72 -7.96
N GLU A 229 -16.75 -15.38 -7.16
CA GLU A 229 -17.96 -16.16 -6.95
C GLU A 229 -19.16 -15.41 -7.52
N ASP A 230 -20.19 -16.15 -7.91
CA ASP A 230 -21.50 -15.59 -8.29
C ASP A 230 -22.35 -15.29 -7.04
N GLU A 231 -23.58 -14.78 -7.27
CA GLU A 231 -24.53 -14.45 -6.20
C GLU A 231 -24.94 -15.67 -5.35
N LEU A 232 -24.76 -16.87 -5.85
CA LEU A 232 -25.06 -18.12 -5.16
C LEU A 232 -23.83 -18.72 -4.44
N GLY A 233 -22.68 -18.01 -4.45
CA GLY A 233 -21.42 -18.48 -3.87
C GLY A 233 -20.72 -19.55 -4.70
N LYS A 234 -21.13 -19.80 -5.96
CA LYS A 234 -20.45 -20.72 -6.86
C LYS A 234 -19.24 -20.04 -7.48
N ARG A 235 -18.10 -20.69 -7.43
CA ARG A 235 -16.87 -20.21 -8.06
C ARG A 235 -17.07 -20.06 -9.57
N THR A 236 -16.71 -18.88 -10.06
CA THR A 236 -16.83 -18.51 -11.49
C THR A 236 -15.47 -18.36 -12.17
N SER A 237 -14.40 -18.28 -11.40
CA SER A 237 -13.04 -18.16 -11.94
C SER A 237 -12.00 -18.81 -11.03
N GLU A 238 -10.80 -19.02 -11.60
CA GLU A 238 -9.57 -19.35 -10.89
C GLU A 238 -8.54 -18.29 -11.26
N ASP A 239 -7.79 -17.81 -10.27
CA ASP A 239 -6.86 -16.71 -10.46
C ASP A 239 -5.42 -17.21 -10.29
N ALA A 240 -4.53 -16.70 -11.13
CA ALA A 240 -3.10 -16.92 -11.01
C ALA A 240 -2.36 -15.58 -11.02
N ALA A 241 -1.31 -15.46 -10.20
CA ALA A 241 -0.47 -14.27 -10.19
C ALA A 241 1.01 -14.66 -10.06
N ALA A 242 1.86 -13.86 -10.72
CA ALA A 242 3.31 -14.02 -10.63
C ALA A 242 3.99 -12.65 -10.64
N ARG A 243 5.14 -12.55 -9.95
CA ARG A 243 5.97 -11.37 -9.91
C ARG A 243 7.44 -11.72 -9.83
N VAL A 244 8.24 -11.01 -10.60
CA VAL A 244 9.70 -11.03 -10.51
C VAL A 244 10.17 -9.61 -10.23
N SER A 245 11.03 -9.42 -9.24
CA SER A 245 11.67 -8.14 -8.96
C SER A 245 13.14 -8.29 -8.67
N VAL A 246 13.92 -7.30 -9.07
CA VAL A 246 15.37 -7.24 -8.88
C VAL A 246 15.75 -5.87 -8.32
N ARG A 247 16.82 -5.85 -7.54
CA ARG A 247 17.44 -4.62 -7.04
C ARG A 247 18.90 -4.57 -7.48
N PRO A 248 19.16 -4.15 -8.73
CA PRO A 248 20.52 -4.11 -9.27
C PRO A 248 21.44 -3.14 -8.51
N PHE A 249 20.86 -2.08 -7.95
CA PHE A 249 21.55 -1.10 -7.11
C PHE A 249 20.72 -0.83 -5.86
N LYS A 250 21.34 -0.33 -4.79
CA LYS A 250 20.63 0.04 -3.55
C LYS A 250 19.50 1.04 -3.78
N ALA A 251 19.67 1.91 -4.78
CA ALA A 251 18.75 2.96 -5.11
C ALA A 251 17.63 2.54 -6.09
N LEU A 252 17.75 1.43 -6.81
CA LEU A 252 16.83 1.04 -7.88
C LEU A 252 16.24 -0.35 -7.64
N THR A 253 14.92 -0.43 -7.62
CA THR A 253 14.18 -1.70 -7.72
C THR A 253 13.36 -1.67 -8.99
N VAL A 254 13.38 -2.74 -9.78
CA VAL A 254 12.51 -2.92 -10.94
C VAL A 254 11.75 -4.23 -10.80
N GLY A 255 10.53 -4.27 -11.30
CA GLY A 255 9.67 -5.43 -11.22
C GLY A 255 8.81 -5.61 -12.45
N VAL A 256 8.39 -6.85 -12.66
CA VAL A 256 7.37 -7.24 -13.63
C VAL A 256 6.42 -8.19 -12.93
N SER A 257 5.13 -8.00 -13.12
CA SER A 257 4.10 -8.86 -12.54
C SER A 257 3.00 -9.16 -13.55
N SER A 258 2.32 -10.27 -13.35
CA SER A 258 1.17 -10.68 -14.16
C SER A 258 0.05 -11.19 -13.26
N TYR A 259 -1.17 -10.97 -13.69
CA TYR A 259 -2.38 -11.50 -13.07
C TYR A 259 -3.30 -12.05 -14.16
N MET A 260 -3.87 -13.21 -13.94
CA MET A 260 -4.77 -13.88 -14.85
C MET A 260 -5.99 -14.40 -14.09
N VAL A 261 -7.16 -14.09 -14.60
CA VAL A 261 -8.45 -14.60 -14.14
C VAL A 261 -8.97 -15.55 -15.22
N GLN A 262 -8.92 -16.83 -14.93
CA GLN A 262 -9.47 -17.86 -15.79
C GLN A 262 -10.95 -18.04 -15.47
N VAL A 263 -11.82 -17.33 -16.20
CA VAL A 263 -13.26 -17.49 -16.03
C VAL A 263 -13.73 -18.84 -16.60
N MET A 264 -14.67 -19.50 -15.94
CA MET A 264 -15.24 -20.77 -16.40
C MET A 264 -16.09 -20.59 -17.64
N GLU A 265 -16.81 -19.46 -17.71
CA GLU A 265 -17.62 -19.08 -18.85
C GLU A 265 -17.38 -17.60 -19.13
N GLY A 266 -16.96 -17.26 -20.36
CA GLY A 266 -16.75 -15.87 -20.77
C GLY A 266 -15.32 -15.54 -21.22
N ILE A 267 -14.99 -14.26 -21.26
CA ILE A 267 -13.70 -13.74 -21.72
C ILE A 267 -12.70 -13.74 -20.55
N PRO A 268 -11.56 -14.44 -20.66
CA PRO A 268 -10.51 -14.37 -19.64
C PRO A 268 -10.02 -12.93 -19.46
N ARG A 269 -9.80 -12.54 -18.21
CA ARG A 269 -9.23 -11.24 -17.87
C ARG A 269 -7.77 -11.44 -17.47
N HIS A 270 -6.91 -10.57 -17.94
CA HIS A 270 -5.50 -10.63 -17.57
C HIS A 270 -4.84 -9.26 -17.64
N ALA A 271 -3.76 -9.10 -16.90
CA ALA A 271 -2.92 -7.91 -16.96
C ALA A 271 -1.45 -8.26 -16.71
N VAL A 272 -0.58 -7.48 -17.32
CA VAL A 272 0.86 -7.48 -17.09
C VAL A 272 1.25 -6.07 -16.68
N ALA A 273 2.08 -5.95 -15.64
CA ALA A 273 2.60 -4.68 -15.14
C ALA A 273 4.12 -4.71 -15.09
N ALA A 274 4.72 -3.57 -15.36
CA ALA A 274 6.14 -3.30 -15.14
C ALA A 274 6.28 -2.08 -14.25
N ASP A 275 7.15 -2.15 -13.25
CA ASP A 275 7.36 -1.09 -12.28
C ASP A 275 8.82 -0.79 -12.02
N ALA A 276 9.08 0.44 -11.57
CA ALA A 276 10.37 0.88 -11.11
C ALA A 276 10.23 1.79 -9.90
N LEU A 277 11.09 1.59 -8.90
CA LEU A 277 11.20 2.41 -7.71
C LEU A 277 12.64 2.87 -7.56
N VAL A 278 12.84 4.18 -7.52
CA VAL A 278 14.13 4.85 -7.30
C VAL A 278 14.12 5.55 -5.96
N LYS A 279 15.10 5.24 -5.10
CA LYS A 279 15.32 5.90 -3.79
C LYS A 279 16.71 6.50 -3.76
N LEU A 280 16.79 7.83 -3.83
CA LEU A 280 18.04 8.60 -3.82
C LEU A 280 18.06 9.52 -2.59
N GLY A 281 18.51 8.96 -1.46
CA GLY A 281 18.44 9.66 -0.18
C GLY A 281 16.98 9.95 0.19
N ALA A 282 16.66 11.22 0.32
CA ALA A 282 15.31 11.70 0.63
C ALA A 282 14.33 11.66 -0.56
N LEU A 283 14.83 11.52 -1.79
CA LEU A 283 14.01 11.51 -3.01
C LEU A 283 13.55 10.09 -3.31
N HIS A 284 12.22 9.92 -3.45
CA HIS A 284 11.59 8.69 -3.89
C HIS A 284 10.78 8.95 -5.16
N VAL A 285 11.04 8.16 -6.19
CA VAL A 285 10.32 8.20 -7.46
C VAL A 285 9.86 6.79 -7.78
N SER A 286 8.58 6.61 -8.06
CA SER A 286 8.06 5.33 -8.54
C SER A 286 7.21 5.52 -9.77
N GLY A 287 7.21 4.51 -10.63
CA GLY A 287 6.36 4.45 -11.81
C GLY A 287 5.92 3.02 -12.07
N GLU A 288 4.71 2.88 -12.60
CA GLU A 288 4.14 1.59 -12.98
C GLU A 288 3.38 1.74 -14.30
N PHE A 289 3.57 0.79 -15.19
CA PHE A 289 2.84 0.66 -16.44
C PHE A 289 2.10 -0.67 -16.46
N VAL A 290 0.82 -0.64 -16.81
CA VAL A 290 -0.04 -1.83 -16.85
C VAL A 290 -0.71 -1.93 -18.20
N ARG A 291 -0.79 -3.14 -18.74
CA ARG A 291 -1.55 -3.45 -19.95
C ARG A 291 -2.26 -4.78 -19.76
N GLY A 292 -3.49 -4.86 -20.26
CA GLY A 292 -4.26 -6.10 -20.14
C GLY A 292 -5.56 -6.11 -20.90
N GLN A 293 -6.36 -7.11 -20.60
CA GLN A 293 -7.69 -7.36 -21.11
C GLN A 293 -8.67 -7.46 -19.96
N LEU A 294 -9.71 -6.65 -19.99
CA LEU A 294 -10.90 -6.78 -19.14
C LEU A 294 -12.02 -7.44 -19.92
N ALA A 295 -13.13 -7.78 -19.27
CA ALA A 295 -14.32 -8.28 -19.95
C ALA A 295 -14.84 -7.30 -21.01
N LEU A 296 -14.70 -6.00 -20.74
CA LEU A 296 -15.14 -4.90 -21.60
C LEU A 296 -14.17 -4.52 -22.73
N GLY A 297 -12.99 -5.12 -22.78
CA GLY A 297 -11.99 -4.82 -23.80
C GLY A 297 -10.56 -4.61 -23.26
N PRO A 298 -9.61 -4.32 -24.14
CA PRO A 298 -8.23 -4.07 -23.74
C PRO A 298 -8.07 -2.72 -23.05
N PHE A 299 -7.10 -2.64 -22.15
CA PHE A 299 -6.78 -1.41 -21.43
C PHE A 299 -5.27 -1.19 -21.32
N THR A 300 -4.89 0.06 -21.08
CA THR A 300 -3.56 0.45 -20.65
C THR A 300 -3.67 1.45 -19.51
N ALA A 301 -2.77 1.34 -18.54
CA ALA A 301 -2.71 2.26 -17.41
C ALA A 301 -1.26 2.64 -17.10
N GLN A 302 -1.07 3.83 -16.58
CA GLN A 302 0.22 4.36 -16.18
C GLN A 302 0.05 5.12 -14.86
N LEU A 303 1.02 5.01 -14.00
CA LEU A 303 1.10 5.83 -12.79
C LEU A 303 2.54 6.25 -12.53
N GLY A 304 2.69 7.44 -12.00
CA GLY A 304 3.95 8.01 -11.55
C GLY A 304 3.78 8.72 -10.23
N LEU A 305 4.73 8.59 -9.33
CA LEU A 305 4.72 9.20 -8.02
C LEU A 305 6.11 9.72 -7.68
N LEU A 306 6.15 10.92 -7.15
CA LEU A 306 7.32 11.60 -6.63
C LEU A 306 7.05 11.99 -5.18
N SER A 307 7.99 11.72 -4.28
CA SER A 307 7.99 12.28 -2.93
C SER A 307 9.41 12.63 -2.50
N TYR A 308 9.53 13.64 -1.65
CA TYR A 308 10.80 14.09 -1.10
C TYR A 308 10.67 14.29 0.39
N GLU A 309 11.48 13.62 1.18
CA GLU A 309 11.45 13.70 2.65
C GLU A 309 12.46 14.72 3.15
N LEU A 310 11.97 15.83 3.71
CA LEU A 310 12.74 16.92 4.29
C LEU A 310 12.76 16.76 5.81
N PRO A 311 13.84 16.28 6.41
CA PRO A 311 13.96 16.23 7.87
C PRO A 311 14.01 17.67 8.43
N ILE A 312 13.10 17.98 9.36
CA ILE A 312 13.07 19.26 10.09
C ILE A 312 13.80 19.12 11.43
N SER A 313 13.61 17.97 12.07
CA SER A 313 14.28 17.59 13.32
C SER A 313 14.52 16.08 13.35
N GLN A 314 14.99 15.55 14.49
CA GLN A 314 15.16 14.11 14.65
C GLN A 314 13.84 13.32 14.58
N GLU A 315 12.73 13.97 14.92
CA GLU A 315 11.41 13.32 14.98
C GLU A 315 10.46 13.80 13.88
N TRP A 316 10.68 14.98 13.29
CA TRP A 316 9.76 15.60 12.34
C TRP A 316 10.35 15.69 10.94
N ALA A 317 9.56 15.31 9.95
CA ALA A 317 9.87 15.53 8.54
C ALA A 317 8.65 16.07 7.80
N LEU A 318 8.90 16.92 6.78
CA LEU A 318 7.92 17.27 5.76
C LEU A 318 8.17 16.42 4.52
N GLN A 319 7.08 15.97 3.88
CA GLN A 319 7.16 15.19 2.67
C GLN A 319 6.21 15.75 1.62
N PRO A 320 6.65 16.70 0.77
CA PRO A 320 5.93 17.06 -0.44
C PRO A 320 5.80 15.85 -1.35
N VAL A 321 4.62 15.71 -1.97
CA VAL A 321 4.25 14.60 -2.83
C VAL A 321 3.57 15.09 -4.09
N ALA A 322 3.81 14.43 -5.21
CA ALA A 322 3.11 14.65 -6.46
C ALA A 322 2.92 13.32 -7.18
N GLY A 323 1.76 13.14 -7.81
CA GLY A 323 1.46 11.92 -8.55
C GLY A 323 0.61 12.22 -9.78
N VAL A 324 0.73 11.34 -10.76
CA VAL A 324 -0.07 11.36 -11.99
C VAL A 324 -0.47 9.94 -12.35
N GLU A 325 -1.71 9.77 -12.79
CA GLU A 325 -2.22 8.50 -13.25
C GLU A 325 -3.01 8.70 -14.53
N ALA A 326 -2.97 7.69 -15.40
CA ALA A 326 -3.76 7.66 -16.63
C ALA A 326 -4.24 6.23 -16.89
N LEU A 327 -5.50 6.11 -17.27
CA LEU A 327 -6.16 4.86 -17.65
C LEU A 327 -6.84 5.07 -18.99
N GLN A 328 -6.58 4.18 -19.95
CA GLN A 328 -7.21 4.18 -21.25
C GLN A 328 -7.90 2.84 -21.49
N LEU A 329 -9.20 2.90 -21.74
CA LEU A 329 -10.05 1.76 -22.06
C LEU A 329 -10.32 1.76 -23.57
N ARG A 330 -10.33 0.58 -24.16
CA ARG A 330 -10.65 0.35 -25.58
C ARG A 330 -11.55 -0.87 -25.68
N GLY A 331 -12.51 -0.87 -26.61
CA GLY A 331 -13.44 -1.99 -26.81
C GLY A 331 -14.89 -1.53 -26.69
N ASP A 332 -15.75 -2.35 -26.11
CA ASP A 332 -17.19 -2.07 -25.98
C ASP A 332 -17.47 -0.85 -25.11
N VAL A 333 -16.63 -0.62 -24.11
CA VAL A 333 -16.60 0.63 -23.33
C VAL A 333 -15.27 1.33 -23.62
N SER A 334 -15.32 2.33 -24.50
CA SER A 334 -14.19 3.21 -24.71
C SER A 334 -14.23 4.36 -23.71
N GLY A 335 -13.10 4.72 -23.17
CA GLY A 335 -13.02 5.81 -22.19
C GLY A 335 -11.60 6.05 -21.73
N ARG A 336 -11.42 7.15 -21.04
CA ARG A 336 -10.17 7.50 -20.38
C ARG A 336 -10.45 7.97 -18.96
N GLY A 337 -9.55 7.63 -18.07
CA GLY A 337 -9.45 8.21 -16.75
C GLY A 337 -8.07 8.81 -16.55
N TRP A 338 -7.98 9.85 -15.78
CA TRP A 338 -6.71 10.42 -15.37
C TRP A 338 -6.83 11.10 -14.02
N THR A 339 -5.74 11.15 -13.29
CA THR A 339 -5.68 11.83 -12.00
C THR A 339 -4.32 12.50 -11.84
N THR A 340 -4.33 13.71 -11.32
CA THR A 340 -3.13 14.40 -10.82
C THR A 340 -3.33 14.68 -9.34
N VAL A 341 -2.34 14.43 -8.55
CA VAL A 341 -2.37 14.67 -7.11
C VAL A 341 -1.14 15.45 -6.68
N GLY A 342 -1.35 16.40 -5.78
CA GLY A 342 -0.28 17.15 -5.13
C GLY A 342 -0.60 17.33 -3.66
N GLY A 343 0.41 17.33 -2.82
CA GLY A 343 0.19 17.46 -1.39
C GLY A 343 1.44 17.57 -0.56
N ILE A 344 1.23 17.64 0.74
CA ILE A 344 2.29 17.66 1.73
C ILE A 344 1.90 16.77 2.90
N ASN A 345 2.84 15.94 3.33
CA ASN A 345 2.72 15.12 4.52
C ASN A 345 3.61 15.68 5.62
N ILE A 346 3.13 15.64 6.84
CA ILE A 346 3.89 15.88 8.06
C ILE A 346 4.08 14.51 8.71
N LEU A 347 5.33 14.09 8.85
CA LEU A 347 5.71 12.82 9.47
C LEU A 347 6.25 13.12 10.88
N PHE A 348 5.78 12.36 11.87
CA PHE A 348 6.28 12.44 13.22
C PHE A 348 6.69 11.06 13.70
N SER A 349 7.99 10.85 13.79
CA SER A 349 8.58 9.53 14.04
C SER A 349 7.94 8.45 13.16
N ASP A 350 7.88 7.21 13.65
CA ASP A 350 7.30 6.10 12.91
C ASP A 350 5.82 5.86 13.19
N PHE A 351 5.19 6.62 14.08
CA PHE A 351 3.87 6.29 14.59
C PHE A 351 2.76 7.26 14.22
N PHE A 352 3.08 8.46 13.73
CA PHE A 352 2.05 9.45 13.34
C PHE A 352 2.40 10.14 12.02
N LYS A 353 1.37 10.40 11.22
CA LYS A 353 1.46 11.28 10.05
C LYS A 353 0.17 12.03 9.81
N ALA A 354 0.30 13.28 9.34
CA ALA A 354 -0.78 14.08 8.79
C ALA A 354 -0.52 14.30 7.29
N GLN A 355 -1.55 14.17 6.46
CA GLN A 355 -1.45 14.26 5.00
C GLN A 355 -2.51 15.22 4.50
N LEU A 356 -2.10 16.28 3.80
CA LEU A 356 -2.99 17.23 3.12
C LEU A 356 -2.74 17.11 1.62
N GLN A 357 -3.77 16.78 0.85
CA GLN A 357 -3.66 16.53 -0.58
C GLN A 357 -4.83 17.11 -1.34
N ALA A 358 -4.54 17.59 -2.54
CA ALA A 358 -5.50 17.95 -3.57
C ALA A 358 -5.34 17.00 -4.75
N GLU A 359 -6.44 16.42 -5.19
CA GLU A 359 -6.51 15.54 -6.34
C GLU A 359 -7.46 16.14 -7.37
N ARG A 360 -7.06 16.19 -8.63
CA ARG A 360 -7.93 16.55 -9.75
C ARG A 360 -7.88 15.44 -10.79
N GLY A 361 -9.06 15.00 -11.22
CA GLY A 361 -9.09 13.89 -12.19
C GLY A 361 -10.46 13.63 -12.78
N LEU A 362 -10.45 12.81 -13.82
CA LEU A 362 -11.60 12.27 -14.51
C LEU A 362 -11.60 10.76 -14.29
N ARG A 363 -12.68 10.22 -13.74
CA ARG A 363 -12.86 8.77 -13.61
C ARG A 363 -13.50 8.20 -14.86
N PRO A 364 -13.27 6.93 -15.21
CA PRO A 364 -14.01 6.29 -16.29
C PRO A 364 -15.52 6.36 -16.02
N GLY A 365 -16.26 6.94 -16.97
CA GLY A 365 -17.70 7.15 -16.83
C GLY A 365 -18.12 8.56 -16.37
N ASP A 366 -17.18 9.36 -15.84
CA ASP A 366 -17.44 10.76 -15.52
C ASP A 366 -17.41 11.61 -16.82
N GLU A 367 -18.28 12.59 -16.93
CA GLU A 367 -18.30 13.53 -18.06
C GLU A 367 -17.30 14.68 -17.88
N VAL A 368 -17.10 15.10 -16.62
CA VAL A 368 -16.25 16.24 -16.28
C VAL A 368 -15.24 15.88 -15.19
N PRO A 369 -14.03 16.43 -15.24
CA PRO A 369 -13.08 16.25 -14.15
C PRO A 369 -13.53 16.96 -12.88
N GLY A 370 -13.31 16.32 -11.74
CA GLY A 370 -13.60 16.91 -10.42
C GLY A 370 -12.33 17.08 -9.59
N THR A 371 -12.41 17.97 -8.60
CA THR A 371 -11.34 18.23 -7.63
C THR A 371 -11.74 17.71 -6.26
N GLU A 372 -10.85 16.96 -5.61
CA GLU A 372 -11.01 16.46 -4.26
C GLU A 372 -9.92 17.00 -3.35
N LEU A 373 -10.31 17.52 -2.19
CA LEU A 373 -9.41 17.90 -1.11
C LEU A 373 -9.52 16.88 0.01
N SER A 374 -8.38 16.37 0.46
CA SER A 374 -8.31 15.37 1.53
C SER A 374 -7.34 15.79 2.61
N LEU A 375 -7.79 15.71 3.88
CA LEU A 375 -6.94 15.77 5.07
C LEU A 375 -7.05 14.44 5.80
N GLN A 376 -5.92 13.76 5.99
CA GLN A 376 -5.86 12.49 6.71
C GLN A 376 -4.89 12.58 7.89
N LEU A 377 -5.35 12.11 9.04
CA LEU A 377 -4.52 11.85 10.21
C LEU A 377 -4.38 10.35 10.37
N ALA A 378 -3.18 9.88 10.59
CA ALA A 378 -2.87 8.47 10.69
C ALA A 378 -1.95 8.19 11.87
N THR A 379 -2.23 7.13 12.61
CA THR A 379 -1.35 6.62 13.67
C THR A 379 -1.20 5.11 13.57
N ARG A 380 -0.04 4.59 14.02
CA ARG A 380 0.22 3.14 14.18
C ARG A 380 0.89 2.85 15.52
N PHE A 381 0.76 1.62 15.99
CA PHE A 381 1.39 1.11 17.22
C PHE A 381 1.87 -0.33 17.01
#